data_1ea63c5629e137c228eb8fb8a75b979f
#
_entry.id   1ea63c5629e137c228eb8fb8a75b979f
#
_cell.length_a   1.000
_cell.length_b   1.000
_cell.length_c   1.000
_cell.angle_alpha   90.00
_cell.angle_beta   90.00
_cell.angle_gamma   90.00
#
_symmetry.space_group_name_H-M   'P 1'
#
loop_
_entity.id
_entity.type
_entity.pdbx_description
1 polymer ?
#
loop_
_entity_poly.entity_id
_entity_poly.type
_entity_poly.pdbx_seq_one_letter_code
_entity_poly.pdbx_strand_id
1 'polypeptide(L)'
;MTRIDAHHHLWDLSAIEYPWLNAQGVERFFGNPTPIQRNYLLDEFSADAAAHGFSKSVHIQVGASDAWDEAQWVQSVADATRQWPMVQVVFCDLTAPDLEAQLDQFQTLSTVRGVRQIIGRAPGEDAQTRTNELLQSQ
;
A
#
# COMPACT_ATOMS: atom_id res chain seq x y z
N MET A 1 -7.03 -24.62 10.11
CA MET A 1 -7.24 -23.25 10.64
C MET A 1 -6.79 -22.29 9.54
N THR A 2 -7.60 -21.34 9.12
CA THR A 2 -7.23 -20.35 8.10
C THR A 2 -6.31 -19.31 8.72
N ARG A 3 -5.14 -19.08 8.10
CA ARG A 3 -4.23 -17.98 8.48
C ARG A 3 -4.36 -16.85 7.47
N ILE A 4 -4.34 -15.63 7.96
CA ILE A 4 -4.43 -14.41 7.16
C ILE A 4 -3.15 -13.62 7.39
N ASP A 5 -2.44 -13.28 6.32
CA ASP A 5 -1.39 -12.26 6.39
C ASP A 5 -2.07 -10.89 6.48
N ALA A 6 -1.93 -10.25 7.62
CA ALA A 6 -2.62 -8.99 7.91
C ALA A 6 -1.87 -7.75 7.40
N HIS A 7 -0.68 -7.91 6.80
CA HIS A 7 0.11 -6.79 6.31
C HIS A 7 1.14 -7.25 5.28
N HIS A 8 0.80 -7.15 4.01
CA HIS A 8 1.75 -7.32 2.92
C HIS A 8 1.68 -6.18 1.92
N HIS A 9 2.62 -6.16 1.01
CA HIS A 9 2.71 -5.22 -0.08
C HIS A 9 2.88 -5.97 -1.40
N LEU A 10 2.26 -5.46 -2.46
CA LEU A 10 2.53 -5.82 -3.85
C LEU A 10 2.84 -4.55 -4.62
N TRP A 11 3.65 -4.65 -5.65
CA TRP A 11 3.88 -3.56 -6.58
C TRP A 11 4.26 -4.06 -7.96
N ASP A 12 3.76 -3.37 -8.97
CA ASP A 12 4.15 -3.51 -10.36
C ASP A 12 4.69 -2.16 -10.85
N LEU A 13 6.01 -2.07 -10.96
CA LEU A 13 6.72 -0.83 -11.35
C LEU A 13 6.48 -0.45 -12.81
N SER A 14 5.88 -1.33 -13.61
CA SER A 14 5.47 -1.04 -14.98
C SER A 14 4.05 -0.50 -15.09
N ALA A 15 3.21 -0.74 -14.09
CA ALA A 15 1.80 -0.36 -14.07
C ALA A 15 1.55 0.87 -13.19
N ILE A 16 2.24 0.98 -12.05
CA ILE A 16 2.03 2.01 -11.04
C ILE A 16 3.35 2.72 -10.74
N GLU A 17 3.29 4.04 -10.61
CA GLU A 17 4.44 4.85 -10.25
C GLU A 17 4.62 4.92 -8.74
N TYR A 18 5.80 4.45 -8.27
CA TYR A 18 6.25 4.55 -6.88
C TYR A 18 7.55 5.37 -6.80
N PRO A 19 7.49 6.70 -6.65
CA PRO A 19 8.69 7.55 -6.75
C PRO A 19 9.79 7.15 -5.77
N TRP A 20 9.40 6.79 -4.55
CA TRP A 20 10.33 6.36 -3.53
C TRP A 20 11.04 5.03 -3.86
N LEU A 21 10.34 4.11 -4.53
CA LEU A 21 10.86 2.79 -4.88
C LEU A 21 11.66 2.84 -6.20
N ASN A 22 11.28 3.72 -7.12
CA ASN A 22 11.96 3.90 -8.40
C ASN A 22 13.25 4.75 -8.30
N ALA A 23 13.44 5.49 -7.19
CA ALA A 23 14.62 6.35 -7.01
C ALA A 23 15.90 5.52 -6.90
N GLN A 24 16.78 5.63 -7.91
CA GLN A 24 18.04 4.92 -7.97
C GLN A 24 19.12 5.59 -7.13
N GLY A 25 19.96 4.79 -6.46
CA GLY A 25 21.10 5.28 -5.68
C GLY A 25 20.74 6.04 -4.40
N VAL A 26 19.48 6.01 -4.00
CA VAL A 26 19.00 6.66 -2.76
C VAL A 26 18.94 5.62 -1.65
N GLU A 27 19.74 5.83 -0.61
CA GLU A 27 19.66 5.03 0.61
C GLU A 27 18.42 5.44 1.43
N ARG A 28 17.73 4.44 1.98
CA ARG A 28 16.52 4.63 2.79
C ARG A 28 16.82 4.40 4.27
N PHE A 29 15.89 4.74 5.15
CA PHE A 29 16.06 4.51 6.59
C PHE A 29 16.25 3.03 6.95
N PHE A 30 15.82 2.12 6.08
CA PHE A 30 16.02 0.67 6.21
C PHE A 30 17.23 0.14 5.43
N GLY A 31 18.02 1.03 4.79
CA GLY A 31 19.21 0.69 4.01
C GLY A 31 19.02 0.79 2.51
N ASN A 32 19.80 0.02 1.76
CA ASN A 32 19.79 0.02 0.30
C ASN A 32 18.52 -0.64 -0.27
N PRO A 33 17.69 0.09 -1.03
CA PRO A 33 16.43 -0.45 -1.57
C PRO A 33 16.60 -1.30 -2.84
N THR A 34 17.78 -1.35 -3.45
CA THR A 34 18.02 -2.04 -4.73
C THR A 34 17.41 -3.45 -4.81
N PRO A 35 17.49 -4.29 -3.77
CA PRO A 35 16.93 -5.65 -3.84
C PRO A 35 15.40 -5.69 -4.06
N ILE A 36 14.67 -4.62 -3.69
CA ILE A 36 13.22 -4.53 -3.82
C ILE A 36 12.78 -3.66 -5.01
N GLN A 37 13.72 -3.07 -5.76
CA GLN A 37 13.45 -2.27 -6.97
C GLN A 37 13.18 -3.15 -8.19
N ARG A 38 12.21 -4.04 -8.05
CA ARG A 38 11.69 -4.96 -9.07
C ARG A 38 10.21 -5.19 -8.82
N ASN A 39 9.50 -5.76 -9.77
CA ASN A 39 8.11 -6.17 -9.53
C ASN A 39 8.05 -7.23 -8.41
N TYR A 40 7.04 -7.11 -7.56
CA TYR A 40 6.68 -8.13 -6.57
C TYR A 40 5.16 -8.35 -6.66
N LEU A 41 4.78 -9.38 -7.39
CA LEU A 41 3.41 -9.63 -7.80
C LEU A 41 2.76 -10.73 -6.95
N LEU A 42 1.44 -10.87 -7.11
CA LEU A 42 0.65 -11.79 -6.30
C LEU A 42 1.11 -13.25 -6.39
N ASP A 43 1.55 -13.72 -7.55
CA ASP A 43 1.99 -15.11 -7.72
C ASP A 43 3.21 -15.43 -6.86
N GLU A 44 4.20 -14.53 -6.82
CA GLU A 44 5.38 -14.67 -5.96
C GLU A 44 4.99 -14.59 -4.48
N PHE A 45 4.26 -13.54 -4.10
CA PHE A 45 3.80 -13.35 -2.72
C PHE A 45 2.97 -14.55 -2.23
N SER A 46 2.00 -15.01 -3.02
CA SER A 46 1.11 -16.10 -2.60
C SER A 46 1.84 -17.43 -2.46
N ALA A 47 2.87 -17.69 -3.28
CA ALA A 47 3.73 -18.86 -3.13
C ALA A 47 4.52 -18.81 -1.81
N ASP A 48 5.15 -17.65 -1.51
CA ASP A 48 5.89 -17.45 -0.26
C ASP A 48 4.97 -17.57 0.95
N ALA A 49 3.82 -16.91 0.94
CA ALA A 49 2.87 -16.91 2.05
C ALA A 49 2.24 -18.31 2.28
N ALA A 50 1.91 -19.02 1.19
CA ALA A 50 1.35 -20.38 1.29
C ALA A 50 2.33 -21.37 1.93
N ALA A 51 3.63 -21.23 1.65
CA ALA A 51 4.67 -22.05 2.29
C ALA A 51 4.67 -21.91 3.81
N HIS A 52 4.15 -20.80 4.36
CA HIS A 52 3.99 -20.53 5.79
C HIS A 52 2.56 -20.76 6.30
N GLY A 53 1.68 -21.33 5.45
CA GLY A 53 0.31 -21.70 5.82
C GLY A 53 -0.69 -20.55 5.78
N PHE A 54 -0.35 -19.43 5.16
CA PHE A 54 -1.31 -18.36 4.86
C PHE A 54 -2.13 -18.72 3.62
N SER A 55 -3.36 -18.24 3.56
CA SER A 55 -4.29 -18.47 2.44
C SER A 55 -5.15 -17.27 2.07
N LYS A 56 -4.95 -16.17 2.75
CA LYS A 56 -5.63 -14.88 2.53
C LYS A 56 -4.71 -13.76 3.00
N SER A 57 -4.97 -12.54 2.53
CA SER A 57 -4.12 -11.41 2.93
C SER A 57 -4.84 -10.07 2.95
N VAL A 58 -4.18 -9.12 3.62
CA VAL A 58 -4.53 -7.69 3.59
C VAL A 58 -3.38 -6.94 2.94
N HIS A 59 -3.61 -6.43 1.74
CA HIS A 59 -2.67 -5.53 1.09
C HIS A 59 -2.70 -4.16 1.77
N ILE A 60 -1.53 -3.62 2.08
CA ILE A 60 -1.41 -2.26 2.61
C ILE A 60 -0.76 -1.39 1.54
N GLN A 61 -1.29 -0.20 1.32
CA GLN A 61 -0.79 0.77 0.35
C GLN A 61 0.74 0.91 0.41
N VAL A 62 1.38 1.17 -0.73
CA VAL A 62 2.85 1.18 -0.89
C VAL A 62 3.41 2.59 -1.07
N GLY A 63 2.57 3.59 -1.24
CA GLY A 63 2.97 4.98 -1.45
C GLY A 63 3.21 5.30 -2.92
N ALA A 64 2.26 4.93 -3.77
CA ALA A 64 2.20 5.34 -5.16
C ALA A 64 2.04 6.86 -5.30
N SER A 65 2.40 7.41 -6.47
CA SER A 65 2.15 8.81 -6.83
C SER A 65 0.66 9.13 -6.80
N ASP A 66 -0.17 8.19 -7.25
CA ASP A 66 -1.63 8.27 -7.24
C ASP A 66 -2.21 7.10 -6.44
N ALA A 67 -2.90 7.42 -5.35
CA ALA A 67 -3.48 6.43 -4.45
C ALA A 67 -4.70 5.71 -5.08
N TRP A 68 -5.43 6.38 -5.95
CA TRP A 68 -6.56 5.80 -6.66
C TRP A 68 -6.10 4.77 -7.69
N ASP A 69 -5.06 5.10 -8.47
CA ASP A 69 -4.48 4.18 -9.46
C ASP A 69 -3.96 2.91 -8.77
N GLU A 70 -3.25 3.05 -7.64
CA GLU A 70 -2.79 1.90 -6.84
C GLU A 70 -3.99 1.06 -6.38
N ALA A 71 -5.03 1.68 -5.83
CA ALA A 71 -6.20 0.98 -5.33
C ALA A 71 -6.97 0.22 -6.42
N GLN A 72 -7.11 0.82 -7.61
CA GLN A 72 -7.73 0.18 -8.77
C GLN A 72 -6.90 -1.00 -9.27
N TRP A 73 -5.58 -0.85 -9.31
CA TRP A 73 -4.69 -1.94 -9.70
C TRP A 73 -4.82 -3.12 -8.73
N VAL A 74 -4.78 -2.87 -7.41
CA VAL A 74 -4.95 -3.93 -6.39
C VAL A 74 -6.33 -4.59 -6.50
N GLN A 75 -7.39 -3.82 -6.77
CA GLN A 75 -8.72 -4.37 -7.04
C GLN A 75 -8.67 -5.31 -8.24
N SER A 76 -8.03 -4.91 -9.34
CA SER A 76 -7.92 -5.74 -10.55
C SER A 76 -7.15 -7.04 -10.30
N VAL A 77 -6.09 -6.99 -9.50
CA VAL A 77 -5.33 -8.17 -9.08
C VAL A 77 -6.20 -9.13 -8.26
N ALA A 78 -6.97 -8.59 -7.32
CA ALA A 78 -7.88 -9.39 -6.48
C ALA A 78 -9.00 -10.04 -7.31
N ASP A 79 -9.57 -9.31 -8.27
CA ASP A 79 -10.63 -9.82 -9.14
C ASP A 79 -10.15 -10.92 -10.09
N ALA A 80 -8.90 -10.81 -10.55
CA ALA A 80 -8.29 -11.83 -11.42
C ALA A 80 -7.97 -13.13 -10.69
N THR A 81 -7.85 -13.11 -9.35
CA THR A 81 -7.32 -14.24 -8.58
C THR A 81 -8.28 -14.70 -7.50
N ARG A 82 -9.24 -15.55 -7.85
CA ARG A 82 -10.20 -16.12 -6.88
C ARG A 82 -9.57 -17.08 -5.86
N GLN A 83 -8.38 -17.60 -6.16
CA GLN A 83 -7.71 -18.60 -5.33
C GLN A 83 -6.99 -17.96 -4.11
N TRP A 84 -6.73 -16.66 -4.17
CA TRP A 84 -6.12 -15.90 -3.08
C TRP A 84 -6.99 -14.70 -2.66
N PRO A 85 -7.94 -14.90 -1.75
CA PRO A 85 -8.77 -13.79 -1.27
C PRO A 85 -7.94 -12.69 -0.62
N MET A 86 -8.08 -11.47 -1.11
CA MET A 86 -7.34 -10.32 -0.66
C MET A 86 -8.27 -9.12 -0.46
N VAL A 87 -8.01 -8.35 0.57
CA VAL A 87 -8.60 -7.01 0.80
C VAL A 87 -7.48 -5.99 0.87
N GLN A 88 -7.82 -4.69 0.85
CA GLN A 88 -6.80 -3.64 0.86
C GLN A 88 -7.12 -2.52 1.84
N VAL A 89 -6.04 -1.90 2.33
CA VAL A 89 -6.01 -0.65 3.08
C VAL A 89 -5.29 0.37 2.20
N VAL A 90 -6.01 1.39 1.75
CA VAL A 90 -5.54 2.39 0.79
C VAL A 90 -4.91 3.60 1.48
N PHE A 91 -4.12 4.38 0.75
CA PHE A 91 -3.68 5.68 1.25
C PHE A 91 -4.83 6.69 1.18
N CYS A 92 -4.95 7.51 2.22
CA CYS A 92 -5.78 8.71 2.19
C CYS A 92 -5.13 9.77 3.07
N ASP A 93 -5.06 11.02 2.58
CA ASP A 93 -4.64 12.14 3.41
C ASP A 93 -5.80 12.56 4.33
N LEU A 94 -5.70 12.19 5.60
CA LEU A 94 -6.73 12.45 6.61
C LEU A 94 -6.91 13.94 6.94
N THR A 95 -6.06 14.80 6.39
CA THR A 95 -6.15 16.26 6.52
C THR A 95 -6.65 16.95 5.26
N ALA A 96 -6.90 16.18 4.19
CA ALA A 96 -7.35 16.73 2.92
C ALA A 96 -8.74 17.37 3.06
N PRO A 97 -8.97 18.54 2.46
CA PRO A 97 -10.27 19.23 2.54
C PRO A 97 -11.39 18.46 1.83
N ASP A 98 -11.05 17.55 0.94
CA ASP A 98 -11.95 16.69 0.17
C ASP A 98 -11.94 15.21 0.66
N LEU A 99 -11.51 14.97 1.90
CA LEU A 99 -11.39 13.63 2.49
C LEU A 99 -12.67 12.80 2.30
N GLU A 100 -13.85 13.38 2.56
CA GLU A 100 -15.12 12.68 2.44
C GLU A 100 -15.35 12.15 1.00
N ALA A 101 -15.08 13.00 0.00
CA ALA A 101 -15.18 12.60 -1.40
C ALA A 101 -14.19 11.50 -1.79
N GLN A 102 -12.96 11.55 -1.27
CA GLN A 102 -11.97 10.49 -1.47
C GLN A 102 -12.44 9.17 -0.84
N LEU A 103 -12.98 9.20 0.38
CA LEU A 103 -13.51 8.01 1.05
C LEU A 103 -14.69 7.41 0.30
N ASP A 104 -15.61 8.24 -0.19
CA ASP A 104 -16.75 7.80 -1.01
C ASP A 104 -16.26 7.13 -2.31
N GLN A 105 -15.24 7.69 -2.95
CA GLN A 105 -14.63 7.09 -4.13
C GLN A 105 -14.02 5.72 -3.82
N PHE A 106 -13.22 5.60 -2.74
CA PHE A 106 -12.61 4.33 -2.36
C PHE A 106 -13.65 3.26 -1.98
N GLN A 107 -14.78 3.63 -1.40
CA GLN A 107 -15.86 2.68 -1.06
C GLN A 107 -16.47 1.99 -2.29
N THR A 108 -16.28 2.53 -3.49
CA THR A 108 -16.72 1.87 -4.73
C THR A 108 -15.92 0.61 -5.07
N LEU A 109 -14.72 0.47 -4.51
CA LEU A 109 -13.86 -0.70 -4.69
C LEU A 109 -14.21 -1.77 -3.64
N SER A 110 -14.63 -2.95 -4.10
CA SER A 110 -15.13 -4.03 -3.22
C SER A 110 -14.06 -4.63 -2.30
N THR A 111 -12.78 -4.40 -2.57
CA THR A 111 -11.66 -4.87 -1.76
C THR A 111 -11.27 -3.92 -0.64
N VAL A 112 -11.59 -2.63 -0.73
CA VAL A 112 -11.19 -1.64 0.29
C VAL A 112 -11.89 -1.91 1.62
N ARG A 113 -11.11 -1.90 2.71
CA ARG A 113 -11.58 -2.11 4.10
C ARG A 113 -11.12 -1.05 5.07
N GLY A 114 -10.21 -0.18 4.65
CA GLY A 114 -9.71 0.88 5.50
C GLY A 114 -8.75 1.80 4.78
N VAL A 115 -8.34 2.83 5.47
CA VAL A 115 -7.36 3.81 5.00
C VAL A 115 -6.16 3.86 5.93
N ARG A 116 -5.01 4.27 5.40
CA ARG A 116 -3.78 4.46 6.16
C ARG A 116 -3.06 5.71 5.68
N GLN A 117 -2.62 6.52 6.63
CA GLN A 117 -1.62 7.56 6.43
C GLN A 117 -0.42 7.28 7.32
N ILE A 118 0.79 7.29 6.75
CA ILE A 118 2.02 7.13 7.52
C ILE A 118 2.38 8.49 8.11
N ILE A 119 2.58 8.52 9.40
CA ILE A 119 3.01 9.71 10.17
C ILE A 119 4.43 9.57 10.72
N GLY A 120 5.16 8.55 10.26
CA GLY A 120 6.55 8.30 10.63
C GLY A 120 7.52 9.17 9.81
N ARG A 121 8.78 9.23 10.25
CA ARG A 121 9.85 9.97 9.56
C ARG A 121 10.34 9.21 8.33
N ALA A 122 10.43 9.90 7.19
CA ALA A 122 11.30 9.52 6.11
C ALA A 122 12.66 10.23 6.25
N PRO A 123 13.77 9.66 5.76
CA PRO A 123 15.05 10.36 5.71
C PRO A 123 14.92 11.68 4.95
N GLY A 124 15.34 12.79 5.57
CA GLY A 124 15.28 14.12 4.98
C GLY A 124 13.91 14.81 5.07
N GLU A 125 12.89 14.16 5.59
CA GLU A 125 11.61 14.77 5.93
C GLU A 125 11.52 15.07 7.42
N ASP A 126 11.06 16.26 7.78
CA ASP A 126 10.58 16.51 9.12
C ASP A 126 9.13 16.02 9.26
N ALA A 127 8.97 14.71 9.34
CA ALA A 127 7.66 14.09 9.53
C ALA A 127 7.00 14.48 10.85
N GLN A 128 7.74 15.10 11.75
CA GLN A 128 7.21 15.60 13.01
C GLN A 128 6.24 16.77 12.77
N THR A 129 6.48 17.55 11.70
CA THR A 129 5.57 18.63 11.30
C THR A 129 4.22 18.07 10.86
N ARG A 130 4.21 17.07 9.98
CA ARG A 130 2.94 16.43 9.55
C ARG A 130 2.23 15.69 10.68
N THR A 131 2.98 15.05 11.57
CA THR A 131 2.38 14.42 12.76
C THR A 131 1.68 15.47 13.62
N ASN A 132 2.29 16.64 13.83
CA ASN A 132 1.69 17.70 14.59
C ASN A 132 0.46 18.30 13.88
N GLU A 133 0.50 18.44 12.55
CA GLU A 133 -0.65 18.87 11.74
C GLU A 133 -1.81 17.89 11.86
N LEU A 134 -1.55 16.60 11.74
CA LEU A 134 -2.56 15.54 11.90
C LEU A 134 -3.17 15.53 13.32
N LEU A 135 -2.36 15.75 14.35
CA LEU A 135 -2.84 15.79 15.73
C LEU A 135 -3.59 17.08 16.08
N GLN A 136 -3.42 18.14 15.30
CA GLN A 136 -4.07 19.43 15.50
C GLN A 136 -5.29 19.65 14.60
N SER A 137 -5.44 18.83 13.54
CA SER A 137 -6.62 18.83 12.66
C SER A 137 -7.79 18.11 13.35
N GLN A 138 -8.49 18.80 14.23
CA GLN A 138 -9.74 18.34 14.85
C GLN A 138 -10.89 19.24 14.41
#